data_2d6e68a35d28d015bc8bf17b9f2227d7
#
_entry.id   2d6e68a35d28d015bc8bf17b9f2227d7
#
_cell.length_a   1.000
_cell.length_b   1.000
_cell.length_c   1.000
_cell.angle_alpha   90.00
_cell.angle_beta   90.00
_cell.angle_gamma   90.00
#
_symmetry.space_group_name_H-M   'P 1'
#
loop_
_entity.id
_entity.type
_entity.pdbx_description
1 polymer ?
#
loop_
_entity_poly.entity_id
_entity_poly.type
_entity_poly.pdbx_seq_one_letter_code
_entity_poly.pdbx_strand_id
1 'polypeptide(L)'
;LDDVEDARRVAYTLGMPHYVFNYKDAFHEQVMARFAAAYQRGATPNPCLDCNRYLKFGLLESRARALGCDVLATGHYARIEQLPDGRWTLKKAADPEKDQSYVLAWLTQEQLAHTRFPLGGLRKSEARAIAEAHGFCNAHKHDSQDICFVPDGDYAAAVERLTGAHSEPGRFVDTQGRPLGTHRGITAETPLYVCGIDVPNNEVVLGRNEELFSTELDASGCSWISGDVPQQPLRVTARIRYRQPEQPCTVTVTGADTVH
;
A
#
# COMPACT_ATOMS: atom_id res chain seq x y z
N LEU A 1 17.23 3.18 -13.52
CA LEU A 1 17.71 4.43 -14.18
C LEU A 1 16.73 4.91 -15.24
N ASP A 2 16.05 4.03 -15.96
CA ASP A 2 15.13 4.35 -17.05
C ASP A 2 13.96 5.26 -16.61
N ASP A 3 13.38 4.99 -15.44
CA ASP A 3 12.30 5.83 -14.89
C ASP A 3 12.76 7.27 -14.61
N VAL A 4 13.99 7.45 -14.18
CA VAL A 4 14.59 8.78 -13.96
C VAL A 4 14.77 9.52 -15.29
N GLU A 5 15.22 8.80 -16.33
CA GLU A 5 15.37 9.37 -17.67
C GLU A 5 14.02 9.73 -18.30
N ASP A 6 13.00 8.88 -18.15
CA ASP A 6 11.65 9.18 -18.61
C ASP A 6 11.11 10.46 -17.94
N ALA A 7 11.26 10.56 -16.61
CA ALA A 7 10.84 11.74 -15.86
C ALA A 7 11.59 13.02 -16.31
N ARG A 8 12.93 12.89 -16.55
CA ARG A 8 13.75 13.99 -17.04
C ARG A 8 13.31 14.47 -18.43
N ARG A 9 12.99 13.53 -19.34
CA ARG A 9 12.51 13.87 -20.70
C ARG A 9 11.17 14.60 -20.64
N VAL A 10 10.24 14.13 -19.81
CA VAL A 10 8.95 14.80 -19.63
C VAL A 10 9.14 16.19 -19.06
N ALA A 11 9.96 16.35 -18.01
CA ALA A 11 10.26 17.66 -17.42
C ALA A 11 10.89 18.62 -18.43
N TYR A 12 11.82 18.13 -19.26
CA TYR A 12 12.43 18.92 -20.33
C TYR A 12 11.41 19.38 -21.37
N THR A 13 10.51 18.48 -21.80
CA THR A 13 9.42 18.82 -22.76
C THR A 13 8.50 19.91 -22.21
N LEU A 14 8.28 19.91 -20.88
CA LEU A 14 7.44 20.90 -20.21
C LEU A 14 8.21 22.18 -19.80
N GLY A 15 9.51 22.26 -20.03
CA GLY A 15 10.34 23.38 -19.60
C GLY A 15 10.46 23.49 -18.07
N MET A 16 10.33 22.39 -17.36
CA MET A 16 10.36 22.33 -15.89
C MET A 16 11.74 21.89 -15.38
N PRO A 17 12.22 22.43 -14.24
CA PRO A 17 13.42 21.93 -13.59
C PRO A 17 13.20 20.50 -13.11
N HIS A 18 14.22 19.66 -13.23
CA HIS A 18 14.22 18.27 -12.78
C HIS A 18 15.32 18.04 -11.74
N TYR A 19 14.96 17.48 -10.60
CA TYR A 19 15.86 17.15 -9.51
C TYR A 19 15.79 15.67 -9.19
N VAL A 20 16.94 15.07 -8.85
CA VAL A 20 17.04 13.70 -8.39
C VAL A 20 17.55 13.71 -6.96
N PHE A 21 16.77 13.13 -6.04
CA PHE A 21 17.16 12.97 -4.65
C PHE A 21 17.50 11.51 -4.36
N ASN A 22 18.60 11.28 -3.68
CA ASN A 22 19.00 9.94 -3.28
C ASN A 22 18.41 9.62 -1.90
N TYR A 23 17.38 8.78 -1.87
CA TYR A 23 16.75 8.25 -0.64
C TYR A 23 16.98 6.74 -0.49
N LYS A 24 18.05 6.18 -1.09
CA LYS A 24 18.32 4.74 -1.08
C LYS A 24 18.37 4.16 0.32
N ASP A 25 19.10 4.80 1.23
CA ASP A 25 19.28 4.29 2.60
C ASP A 25 17.98 4.39 3.40
N ALA A 26 17.28 5.52 3.30
CA ALA A 26 15.97 5.68 3.92
C ALA A 26 14.92 4.71 3.35
N PHE A 27 14.95 4.44 2.05
CA PHE A 27 14.07 3.46 1.42
C PHE A 27 14.37 2.04 1.92
N HIS A 28 15.65 1.70 2.05
CA HIS A 28 16.05 0.41 2.59
C HIS A 28 15.55 0.24 4.03
N GLU A 29 15.81 1.22 4.89
CA GLU A 29 15.45 1.16 6.31
C GLU A 29 13.92 1.18 6.53
N GLN A 30 13.24 2.17 5.92
CA GLN A 30 11.83 2.44 6.24
C GLN A 30 10.84 1.60 5.43
N VAL A 31 11.27 0.98 4.33
CA VAL A 31 10.38 0.20 3.46
C VAL A 31 10.84 -1.24 3.36
N MET A 32 12.08 -1.48 2.86
CA MET A 32 12.52 -2.84 2.54
C MET A 32 12.78 -3.68 3.78
N ALA A 33 13.45 -3.14 4.80
CA ALA A 33 13.71 -3.85 6.05
C ALA A 33 12.41 -4.14 6.82
N ARG A 34 11.47 -3.19 6.85
CA ARG A 34 10.16 -3.38 7.47
C ARG A 34 9.33 -4.44 6.73
N PHE A 35 9.38 -4.45 5.40
CA PHE A 35 8.77 -5.48 4.58
C PHE A 35 9.32 -6.87 4.92
N ALA A 36 10.63 -7.05 4.96
CA ALA A 36 11.26 -8.32 5.29
C ALA A 36 10.91 -8.76 6.72
N ALA A 37 10.98 -7.85 7.70
CA ALA A 37 10.61 -8.14 9.08
C ALA A 37 9.13 -8.51 9.25
N ALA A 38 8.23 -7.97 8.43
CA ALA A 38 6.83 -8.36 8.46
C ALA A 38 6.63 -9.80 7.95
N TYR A 39 7.30 -10.18 6.85
CA TYR A 39 7.27 -11.56 6.37
C TYR A 39 7.83 -12.55 7.38
N GLN A 40 8.92 -12.22 8.06
CA GLN A 40 9.49 -13.07 9.13
C GLN A 40 8.52 -13.31 10.29
N ARG A 41 7.57 -12.41 10.52
CA ARG A 41 6.50 -12.56 11.52
C ARG A 41 5.24 -13.23 10.97
N GLY A 42 5.27 -13.73 9.73
CA GLY A 42 4.10 -14.35 9.08
C GLY A 42 3.03 -13.36 8.60
N ALA A 43 3.34 -12.06 8.55
CA ALA A 43 2.42 -11.06 8.03
C ALA A 43 2.61 -10.86 6.52
N THR A 44 1.58 -10.32 5.86
CA THR A 44 1.63 -9.92 4.44
C THR A 44 1.67 -8.40 4.36
N PRO A 45 2.85 -7.77 4.27
CA PRO A 45 2.97 -6.31 4.29
C PRO A 45 2.58 -5.69 2.96
N ASN A 46 2.11 -4.43 3.03
CA ASN A 46 2.01 -3.56 1.86
C ASN A 46 3.05 -2.43 1.97
N PRO A 47 4.22 -2.58 1.34
CA PRO A 47 5.32 -1.62 1.46
C PRO A 47 4.99 -0.25 0.84
N CYS A 48 3.95 -0.15 -0.01
CA CYS A 48 3.49 1.14 -0.54
C CYS A 48 2.96 2.07 0.56
N LEU A 49 2.37 1.51 1.64
CA LEU A 49 1.97 2.29 2.81
C LEU A 49 3.18 2.98 3.46
N ASP A 50 4.22 2.22 3.74
CA ASP A 50 5.46 2.75 4.33
C ASP A 50 6.18 3.73 3.38
N CYS A 51 6.26 3.41 2.08
CA CYS A 51 6.83 4.31 1.08
C CYS A 51 6.10 5.66 1.02
N ASN A 52 4.78 5.66 1.02
CA ASN A 52 4.02 6.90 1.05
C ASN A 52 4.22 7.65 2.37
N ARG A 53 4.11 6.96 3.52
CA ARG A 53 4.23 7.55 4.85
C ARG A 53 5.61 8.20 5.09
N TYR A 54 6.69 7.46 4.87
CA TYR A 54 8.02 7.88 5.29
C TYR A 54 8.81 8.61 4.21
N LEU A 55 8.66 8.21 2.94
CA LEU A 55 9.44 8.81 1.87
C LEU A 55 8.70 9.92 1.15
N LYS A 56 7.53 9.63 0.52
CA LYS A 56 6.87 10.62 -0.34
C LYS A 56 6.28 11.77 0.47
N PHE A 57 5.47 11.46 1.48
CA PHE A 57 4.83 12.47 2.33
C PHE A 57 5.60 12.75 3.64
N GLY A 58 6.74 12.12 3.82
CA GLY A 58 7.73 12.46 4.86
C GLY A 58 8.90 13.22 4.27
N LEU A 59 9.93 12.48 3.84
CA LEU A 59 11.21 13.07 3.40
C LEU A 59 11.08 13.96 2.16
N LEU A 60 10.35 13.53 1.12
CA LEU A 60 10.21 14.31 -0.10
C LEU A 60 9.39 15.58 0.13
N GLU A 61 8.29 15.51 0.90
CA GLU A 61 7.51 16.69 1.27
C GLU A 61 8.35 17.70 2.04
N SER A 62 9.08 17.25 3.07
CA SER A 62 9.99 18.12 3.83
C SER A 62 11.04 18.76 2.93
N ARG A 63 11.56 18.03 1.95
CA ARG A 63 12.50 18.55 0.97
C ARG A 63 11.88 19.56 0.03
N ALA A 64 10.65 19.32 -0.44
CA ALA A 64 9.91 20.24 -1.30
C ALA A 64 9.66 21.57 -0.58
N ARG A 65 9.23 21.53 0.68
CA ARG A 65 9.06 22.74 1.51
C ARG A 65 10.37 23.50 1.69
N ALA A 66 11.48 22.80 1.94
CA ALA A 66 12.81 23.44 2.05
C ALA A 66 13.29 24.09 0.75
N LEU A 67 12.76 23.67 -0.40
CA LEU A 67 12.99 24.26 -1.72
C LEU A 67 12.00 25.39 -2.05
N GLY A 68 11.11 25.74 -1.14
CA GLY A 68 10.10 26.80 -1.32
C GLY A 68 8.87 26.35 -2.12
N CYS A 69 8.59 25.06 -2.21
CA CYS A 69 7.36 24.58 -2.84
C CYS A 69 6.18 24.65 -1.85
N ASP A 70 5.06 25.21 -2.29
CA ASP A 70 3.85 25.33 -1.48
C ASP A 70 3.05 24.03 -1.42
N VAL A 71 3.13 23.21 -2.46
CA VAL A 71 2.38 21.97 -2.58
C VAL A 71 3.22 20.84 -3.17
N LEU A 72 2.93 19.62 -2.73
CA LEU A 72 3.43 18.38 -3.31
C LEU A 72 2.32 17.78 -4.19
N ALA A 73 2.56 17.67 -5.50
CA ALA A 73 1.66 16.99 -6.42
C ALA A 73 2.18 15.59 -6.75
N THR A 74 1.32 14.58 -6.71
CA THR A 74 1.69 13.20 -7.08
C THR A 74 0.65 12.57 -7.99
N GLY A 75 1.06 11.54 -8.75
CA GLY A 75 0.20 10.81 -9.68
C GLY A 75 -0.74 9.78 -9.03
N HIS A 76 -1.04 9.90 -7.74
CA HIS A 76 -1.99 8.97 -7.10
C HIS A 76 -3.41 9.21 -7.59
N TYR A 77 -4.12 8.10 -7.80
CA TYR A 77 -5.56 8.10 -8.06
C TYR A 77 -6.31 8.13 -6.72
N ALA A 78 -6.50 9.33 -6.20
CA ALA A 78 -7.28 9.65 -5.01
C ALA A 78 -7.73 11.11 -5.12
N ARG A 79 -8.69 11.54 -4.32
CA ARG A 79 -9.16 12.94 -4.31
C ARG A 79 -9.02 13.53 -2.91
N ILE A 80 -8.66 14.80 -2.85
CA ILE A 80 -8.64 15.58 -1.61
C ILE A 80 -9.68 16.69 -1.75
N GLU A 81 -10.44 16.90 -0.69
CA GLU A 81 -11.46 17.95 -0.62
C GLU A 81 -11.42 18.62 0.75
N GLN A 82 -11.61 19.93 0.78
CA GLN A 82 -11.79 20.66 2.02
C GLN A 82 -13.26 20.71 2.37
N LEU A 83 -13.60 20.30 3.58
CA LEU A 83 -14.95 20.34 4.12
C LEU A 83 -15.32 21.76 4.56
N PRO A 84 -16.62 22.08 4.71
CA PRO A 84 -17.07 23.42 5.15
C PRO A 84 -16.53 23.86 6.52
N ASP A 85 -16.15 22.90 7.36
CA ASP A 85 -15.55 23.14 8.69
C ASP A 85 -14.04 23.42 8.63
N GLY A 86 -13.46 23.44 7.41
CA GLY A 86 -12.04 23.69 7.14
C GLY A 86 -11.17 22.44 7.18
N ARG A 87 -11.67 21.29 7.61
CA ARG A 87 -10.92 20.02 7.61
C ARG A 87 -10.76 19.48 6.20
N TRP A 88 -9.66 18.78 5.97
CA TRP A 88 -9.40 18.09 4.72
C TRP A 88 -9.84 16.63 4.81
N THR A 89 -10.38 16.10 3.72
CA THR A 89 -10.75 14.69 3.62
C THR A 89 -10.12 14.05 2.39
N LEU A 90 -9.78 12.75 2.55
CA LEU A 90 -9.32 11.89 1.47
C LEU A 90 -10.51 11.12 0.93
N LYS A 91 -10.72 11.17 -0.38
CA LYS A 91 -11.80 10.47 -1.08
C LYS A 91 -11.25 9.48 -2.09
N LYS A 92 -12.01 8.45 -2.38
CA LYS A 92 -11.72 7.50 -3.46
C LYS A 92 -11.60 8.23 -4.81
N ALA A 93 -10.80 7.66 -5.71
CA ALA A 93 -10.66 8.15 -7.08
C ALA A 93 -12.00 8.11 -7.84
N ALA A 94 -12.06 8.87 -8.93
CA ALA A 94 -13.16 8.76 -9.89
C ALA A 94 -13.13 7.43 -10.67
N ASP A 95 -11.92 6.86 -10.87
CA ASP A 95 -11.71 5.53 -11.43
C ASP A 95 -11.63 4.49 -10.30
N PRO A 96 -12.69 3.69 -10.05
CA PRO A 96 -12.73 2.75 -8.94
C PRO A 96 -11.74 1.59 -9.10
N GLU A 97 -11.33 1.27 -10.36
CA GLU A 97 -10.36 0.19 -10.64
C GLU A 97 -8.92 0.64 -10.34
N LYS A 98 -8.70 1.94 -10.25
CA LYS A 98 -7.38 2.54 -10.01
C LYS A 98 -7.28 3.25 -8.64
N ASP A 99 -8.31 3.18 -7.81
CA ASP A 99 -8.31 3.84 -6.51
C ASP A 99 -7.12 3.44 -5.65
N GLN A 100 -6.37 4.45 -5.21
CA GLN A 100 -5.18 4.34 -4.39
C GLN A 100 -5.34 5.03 -3.02
N SER A 101 -6.55 5.40 -2.64
CA SER A 101 -6.80 6.08 -1.36
C SER A 101 -6.29 5.28 -0.15
N TYR A 102 -6.33 3.93 -0.24
CA TYR A 102 -5.91 3.05 0.84
C TYR A 102 -4.40 3.14 1.19
N VAL A 103 -3.52 3.40 0.21
CA VAL A 103 -2.08 3.57 0.47
C VAL A 103 -1.73 4.96 1.01
N LEU A 104 -2.72 5.84 1.15
CA LEU A 104 -2.61 7.21 1.63
C LEU A 104 -3.24 7.39 3.03
N ALA A 105 -3.61 6.31 3.69
CA ALA A 105 -4.33 6.31 4.98
C ALA A 105 -3.56 6.99 6.13
N TRP A 106 -2.25 7.21 5.99
CA TRP A 106 -1.41 7.86 6.99
C TRP A 106 -1.25 9.37 6.81
N LEU A 107 -1.90 9.98 5.80
CA LEU A 107 -1.80 11.41 5.59
C LEU A 107 -2.48 12.19 6.72
N THR A 108 -1.75 13.15 7.27
CA THR A 108 -2.27 14.07 8.28
C THR A 108 -3.05 15.22 7.64
N GLN A 109 -3.81 15.97 8.44
CA GLN A 109 -4.52 17.16 7.98
C GLN A 109 -3.56 18.19 7.35
N GLU A 110 -2.39 18.38 7.94
CA GLU A 110 -1.37 19.27 7.40
C GLU A 110 -0.87 18.79 6.04
N GLN A 111 -0.55 17.50 5.91
CA GLN A 111 -0.11 16.92 4.65
C GLN A 111 -1.19 17.00 3.56
N LEU A 112 -2.46 16.75 3.92
CA LEU A 112 -3.57 16.89 2.97
C LEU A 112 -3.73 18.32 2.47
N ALA A 113 -3.57 19.32 3.34
CA ALA A 113 -3.63 20.73 2.96
C ALA A 113 -2.60 21.11 1.87
N HIS A 114 -1.40 20.52 1.95
CA HIS A 114 -0.28 20.80 1.06
C HIS A 114 -0.08 19.74 -0.04
N THR A 115 -1.03 18.83 -0.24
CA THR A 115 -0.96 17.78 -1.27
C THR A 115 -2.01 17.99 -2.34
N ARG A 116 -1.68 17.60 -3.59
CA ARG A 116 -2.63 17.56 -4.71
C ARG A 116 -2.48 16.25 -5.47
N PHE A 117 -3.62 15.68 -5.87
CA PHE A 117 -3.72 14.48 -6.69
C PHE A 117 -4.42 14.83 -8.02
N PRO A 118 -3.70 15.35 -9.01
CA PRO A 118 -4.32 15.82 -10.27
C PRO A 118 -5.04 14.71 -11.04
N LEU A 119 -4.63 13.46 -10.89
CA LEU A 119 -5.23 12.31 -11.55
C LEU A 119 -6.47 11.76 -10.85
N GLY A 120 -6.78 12.23 -9.64
CA GLY A 120 -7.86 11.67 -8.83
C GLY A 120 -9.26 11.83 -9.41
N GLY A 121 -9.47 12.85 -10.25
CA GLY A 121 -10.72 13.10 -10.97
C GLY A 121 -10.80 12.47 -12.36
N LEU A 122 -9.74 11.78 -12.83
CA LEU A 122 -9.62 11.23 -14.17
C LEU A 122 -9.71 9.70 -14.16
N ARG A 123 -10.23 9.14 -15.24
CA ARG A 123 -10.03 7.73 -15.55
C ARG A 123 -8.62 7.50 -16.08
N LYS A 124 -8.09 6.30 -15.94
CA LYS A 124 -6.75 5.97 -16.45
C LYS A 124 -6.61 6.17 -17.95
N SER A 125 -7.67 5.88 -18.72
CA SER A 125 -7.71 6.11 -20.17
C SER A 125 -7.60 7.60 -20.52
N GLU A 126 -8.24 8.48 -19.76
CA GLU A 126 -8.18 9.94 -19.99
C GLU A 126 -6.78 10.48 -19.68
N ALA A 127 -6.16 10.02 -18.57
CA ALA A 127 -4.79 10.39 -18.25
C ALA A 127 -3.79 9.97 -19.34
N ARG A 128 -3.97 8.77 -19.92
CA ARG A 128 -3.16 8.31 -21.06
C ARG A 128 -3.38 9.17 -22.31
N ALA A 129 -4.62 9.48 -22.66
CA ALA A 129 -4.92 10.32 -23.81
C ALA A 129 -4.29 11.73 -23.67
N ILE A 130 -4.27 12.30 -22.47
CA ILE A 130 -3.58 13.58 -22.20
C ILE A 130 -2.07 13.42 -22.43
N ALA A 131 -1.45 12.35 -21.90
CA ALA A 131 -0.02 12.10 -22.08
C ALA A 131 0.37 11.92 -23.55
N GLU A 132 -0.45 11.21 -24.32
CA GLU A 132 -0.30 11.03 -25.78
C GLU A 132 -0.41 12.36 -26.53
N ALA A 133 -1.44 13.16 -26.23
CA ALA A 133 -1.65 14.46 -26.86
C ALA A 133 -0.48 15.42 -26.63
N HIS A 134 0.25 15.27 -25.51
CA HIS A 134 1.46 16.03 -25.20
C HIS A 134 2.76 15.35 -25.67
N GLY A 135 2.68 14.20 -26.35
CA GLY A 135 3.85 13.48 -26.88
C GLY A 135 4.79 12.94 -25.81
N PHE A 136 4.29 12.61 -24.62
CA PHE A 136 5.12 12.08 -23.54
C PHE A 136 5.59 10.66 -23.85
N CYS A 137 6.90 10.39 -23.69
CA CYS A 137 7.54 9.13 -24.02
C CYS A 137 6.99 7.94 -23.21
N ASN A 138 6.39 8.18 -22.05
CA ASN A 138 5.84 7.20 -21.13
C ASN A 138 4.31 7.03 -21.20
N ALA A 139 3.64 7.63 -22.19
CA ALA A 139 2.18 7.56 -22.33
C ALA A 139 1.63 6.11 -22.39
N HIS A 140 2.38 5.19 -23.02
CA HIS A 140 2.01 3.78 -23.15
C HIS A 140 2.70 2.85 -22.15
N LYS A 141 3.46 3.39 -21.19
CA LYS A 141 4.15 2.59 -20.19
C LYS A 141 3.16 1.77 -19.35
N HIS A 142 3.46 0.49 -19.18
CA HIS A 142 2.65 -0.39 -18.33
C HIS A 142 2.73 0.07 -16.86
N ASP A 143 1.60 -0.07 -16.16
CA ASP A 143 1.57 0.18 -14.72
C ASP A 143 2.45 -0.85 -14.02
N SER A 144 3.22 -0.41 -13.01
CA SER A 144 3.87 -1.34 -12.09
C SER A 144 2.78 -2.03 -11.26
N GLN A 145 2.56 -3.32 -11.53
CA GLN A 145 1.52 -4.10 -10.84
C GLN A 145 2.06 -4.76 -9.57
N ASP A 146 3.39 -4.82 -9.43
CA ASP A 146 4.09 -5.47 -8.34
C ASP A 146 4.87 -4.49 -7.47
N ILE A 147 5.42 -5.01 -6.39
CA ILE A 147 6.29 -4.27 -5.47
C ILE A 147 7.55 -3.86 -6.24
N CYS A 148 7.83 -2.56 -6.31
CA CYS A 148 8.88 -1.98 -7.16
C CYS A 148 10.30 -2.52 -6.93
N PHE A 149 10.59 -3.13 -5.77
CA PHE A 149 11.88 -3.76 -5.47
C PHE A 149 11.83 -5.31 -5.53
N VAL A 150 10.71 -5.89 -5.97
CA VAL A 150 10.52 -7.32 -6.25
C VAL A 150 9.93 -7.48 -7.66
N PRO A 151 10.66 -7.08 -8.70
CA PRO A 151 10.12 -7.00 -10.07
C PRO A 151 9.83 -8.37 -10.69
N ASP A 152 10.45 -9.42 -10.17
CA ASP A 152 10.30 -10.82 -10.57
C ASP A 152 9.17 -11.56 -9.85
N GLY A 153 8.54 -10.91 -8.85
CA GLY A 153 7.50 -11.51 -8.01
C GLY A 153 8.04 -12.60 -7.06
N ASP A 154 9.35 -12.82 -6.98
CA ASP A 154 9.95 -13.77 -6.03
C ASP A 154 10.18 -13.10 -4.67
N TYR A 155 9.12 -13.09 -3.88
CA TYR A 155 9.11 -12.51 -2.53
C TYR A 155 10.03 -13.25 -1.56
N ALA A 156 10.16 -14.57 -1.71
CA ALA A 156 11.01 -15.39 -0.85
C ALA A 156 12.49 -15.00 -1.06
N ALA A 157 12.95 -14.99 -2.31
CA ALA A 157 14.30 -14.56 -2.64
C ALA A 157 14.56 -13.09 -2.25
N ALA A 158 13.54 -12.21 -2.35
CA ALA A 158 13.69 -10.83 -1.91
C ALA A 158 13.89 -10.73 -0.40
N VAL A 159 13.12 -11.47 0.40
CA VAL A 159 13.26 -11.52 1.87
C VAL A 159 14.62 -12.10 2.26
N GLU A 160 15.05 -13.19 1.63
CA GLU A 160 16.36 -13.80 1.87
C GLU A 160 17.52 -12.82 1.57
N ARG A 161 17.46 -12.12 0.45
CA ARG A 161 18.46 -11.07 0.11
C ARG A 161 18.52 -9.94 1.14
N LEU A 162 17.35 -9.55 1.67
CA LEU A 162 17.25 -8.42 2.62
C LEU A 162 17.68 -8.80 4.04
N THR A 163 17.46 -10.04 4.44
CA THR A 163 17.72 -10.52 5.81
C THR A 163 19.05 -11.28 5.92
N GLY A 164 19.59 -11.78 4.81
CA GLY A 164 20.72 -12.72 4.78
C GLY A 164 20.37 -14.12 5.34
N ALA A 165 19.11 -14.38 5.65
CA ALA A 165 18.66 -15.66 6.20
C ALA A 165 17.99 -16.48 5.10
N HIS A 166 18.26 -17.79 5.07
CA HIS A 166 17.55 -18.73 4.20
C HIS A 166 16.27 -19.22 4.89
N SER A 167 15.21 -19.34 4.10
CA SER A 167 13.94 -19.86 4.57
C SER A 167 13.97 -21.39 4.59
N GLU A 168 13.82 -21.98 5.75
CA GLU A 168 13.69 -23.44 5.89
C GLU A 168 12.31 -23.92 5.40
N PRO A 169 12.24 -25.06 4.71
CA PRO A 169 10.96 -25.63 4.31
C PRO A 169 10.08 -25.94 5.52
N GLY A 170 8.87 -25.42 5.52
CA GLY A 170 7.88 -25.67 6.57
C GLY A 170 6.77 -26.61 6.09
N ARG A 171 5.79 -26.85 6.95
CA ARG A 171 4.66 -27.74 6.69
C ARG A 171 3.40 -26.97 6.33
N PHE A 172 2.62 -27.53 5.42
CA PHE A 172 1.22 -27.22 5.30
C PHE A 172 0.40 -28.17 6.17
N VAL A 173 -0.46 -27.61 6.98
CA VAL A 173 -1.37 -28.38 7.86
C VAL A 173 -2.82 -27.93 7.63
N ASP A 174 -3.77 -28.80 7.92
CA ASP A 174 -5.18 -28.39 7.94
C ASP A 174 -5.54 -27.67 9.27
N THR A 175 -6.78 -27.22 9.39
CA THR A 175 -7.29 -26.54 10.59
C THR A 175 -7.33 -27.42 11.85
N GLN A 176 -7.08 -28.75 11.71
CA GLN A 176 -6.95 -29.73 12.81
C GLN A 176 -5.49 -30.09 13.06
N GLY A 177 -4.51 -29.46 12.41
CA GLY A 177 -3.08 -29.72 12.56
C GLY A 177 -2.59 -30.96 11.82
N ARG A 178 -3.38 -31.59 10.94
CA ARG A 178 -2.94 -32.73 10.16
C ARG A 178 -2.06 -32.29 8.98
N PRO A 179 -0.93 -32.94 8.73
CA PRO A 179 -0.02 -32.56 7.65
C PRO A 179 -0.66 -32.77 6.27
N LEU A 180 -0.55 -31.77 5.40
CA LEU A 180 -1.02 -31.79 4.01
C LEU A 180 0.15 -31.81 3.01
N GLY A 181 1.36 -31.41 3.43
CA GLY A 181 2.54 -31.33 2.58
C GLY A 181 3.56 -30.35 3.11
N THR A 182 4.47 -29.89 2.23
CA THR A 182 5.51 -28.91 2.56
C THR A 182 5.33 -27.65 1.70
N HIS A 183 5.98 -26.54 2.06
CA HIS A 183 5.90 -25.27 1.34
C HIS A 183 6.32 -25.34 -0.14
N ARG A 184 6.83 -26.46 -0.62
CA ARG A 184 7.22 -26.66 -2.03
C ARG A 184 6.09 -27.18 -2.92
N GLY A 185 4.89 -27.35 -2.37
CA GLY A 185 3.70 -27.73 -3.14
C GLY A 185 2.83 -28.74 -2.41
N ILE A 186 1.56 -28.65 -2.68
CA ILE A 186 0.53 -29.60 -2.26
C ILE A 186 -0.29 -29.97 -3.48
N THR A 187 -0.80 -31.21 -3.48
CA THR A 187 -1.85 -31.63 -4.41
C THR A 187 -3.16 -31.63 -3.65
N ALA A 188 -4.09 -30.77 -4.06
CA ALA A 188 -5.43 -30.72 -3.48
C ALA A 188 -6.49 -30.82 -4.60
N GLU A 189 -7.53 -31.62 -4.35
CA GLU A 189 -8.65 -31.77 -5.30
C GLU A 189 -9.52 -30.49 -5.38
N THR A 190 -9.51 -29.69 -4.32
CA THR A 190 -10.24 -28.41 -4.24
C THR A 190 -9.28 -27.32 -3.80
N PRO A 191 -9.53 -26.03 -4.21
CA PRO A 191 -8.73 -24.91 -3.76
C PRO A 191 -8.72 -24.82 -2.23
N LEU A 192 -7.53 -24.66 -1.66
CA LEU A 192 -7.32 -24.39 -0.24
C LEU A 192 -6.81 -22.95 -0.07
N TYR A 193 -7.13 -22.37 1.08
CA TYR A 193 -6.80 -21.00 1.44
C TYR A 193 -6.01 -20.97 2.73
N VAL A 194 -5.14 -19.96 2.87
CA VAL A 194 -4.38 -19.76 4.10
C VAL A 194 -5.32 -19.22 5.18
N CYS A 195 -5.58 -20.03 6.20
CA CYS A 195 -6.37 -19.67 7.37
C CYS A 195 -5.51 -19.10 8.50
N GLY A 196 -4.21 -19.46 8.54
CA GLY A 196 -3.28 -18.97 9.55
C GLY A 196 -1.84 -19.29 9.18
N ILE A 197 -0.92 -18.63 9.88
CA ILE A 197 0.52 -18.90 9.80
C ILE A 197 1.04 -19.05 11.22
N ASP A 198 1.58 -20.23 11.52
CA ASP A 198 2.24 -20.54 12.79
C ASP A 198 3.76 -20.44 12.60
N VAL A 199 4.28 -19.24 12.84
CA VAL A 199 5.71 -18.95 12.66
C VAL A 199 6.58 -19.78 13.60
N PRO A 200 6.27 -19.93 14.90
CA PRO A 200 7.06 -20.76 15.82
C PRO A 200 7.25 -22.18 15.35
N ASN A 201 6.22 -22.80 14.75
CA ASN A 201 6.27 -24.18 14.28
C ASN A 201 6.62 -24.30 12.80
N ASN A 202 6.82 -23.17 12.10
CA ASN A 202 7.05 -23.08 10.65
C ASN A 202 5.94 -23.82 9.87
N GLU A 203 4.68 -23.51 10.19
CA GLU A 203 3.50 -24.12 9.59
C GLU A 203 2.59 -23.09 8.95
N VAL A 204 2.00 -23.46 7.81
CA VAL A 204 0.93 -22.70 7.16
C VAL A 204 -0.35 -23.52 7.28
N VAL A 205 -1.34 -22.96 7.97
CA VAL A 205 -2.65 -23.58 8.17
C VAL A 205 -3.52 -23.32 6.95
N LEU A 206 -3.95 -24.37 6.29
CA LEU A 206 -4.81 -24.31 5.11
C LEU A 206 -6.21 -24.82 5.45
N GLY A 207 -7.21 -24.15 4.88
CA GLY A 207 -8.60 -24.54 5.05
C GLY A 207 -9.43 -24.26 3.80
N ARG A 208 -10.69 -24.63 3.86
CA ARG A 208 -11.67 -24.32 2.82
C ARG A 208 -12.10 -22.85 2.93
N ASN A 209 -12.80 -22.37 1.89
CA ASN A 209 -13.27 -20.98 1.85
C ASN A 209 -14.15 -20.61 3.06
N GLU A 210 -14.97 -21.55 3.53
CA GLU A 210 -15.89 -21.34 4.67
C GLU A 210 -15.13 -21.12 5.99
N GLU A 211 -13.92 -21.66 6.11
CA GLU A 211 -13.07 -21.54 7.30
C GLU A 211 -12.32 -20.19 7.37
N LEU A 212 -12.43 -19.35 6.32
CA LEU A 212 -11.85 -18.00 6.29
C LEU A 212 -12.73 -16.93 6.93
N PHE A 213 -14.01 -17.20 7.13
CA PHE A 213 -14.96 -16.18 7.58
C PHE A 213 -14.82 -15.91 9.07
N SER A 214 -14.69 -14.65 9.42
CA SER A 214 -14.78 -14.12 10.76
C SER A 214 -15.82 -13.01 10.78
N THR A 215 -16.56 -12.92 11.87
CA THR A 215 -17.54 -11.85 12.10
C THR A 215 -16.95 -10.65 12.82
N GLU A 216 -15.77 -10.84 13.42
CA GLU A 216 -15.09 -9.84 14.24
C GLU A 216 -13.59 -9.85 13.93
N LEU A 217 -12.95 -8.71 14.09
CA LEU A 217 -11.50 -8.58 13.99
C LEU A 217 -11.00 -7.41 14.82
N ASP A 218 -9.78 -7.56 15.34
CA ASP A 218 -9.04 -6.47 15.94
C ASP A 218 -8.01 -5.92 14.95
N ALA A 219 -7.88 -4.61 14.89
CA ALA A 219 -6.86 -3.94 14.10
C ALA A 219 -6.03 -2.98 14.94
N SER A 220 -4.73 -2.89 14.62
CA SER A 220 -3.79 -1.98 15.27
C SER A 220 -3.09 -1.09 14.24
N GLY A 221 -2.45 -0.03 14.72
CA GLY A 221 -1.80 0.94 13.86
C GLY A 221 -2.82 1.75 13.05
N CYS A 222 -3.98 2.07 13.62
CA CYS A 222 -5.02 2.83 12.96
C CYS A 222 -4.65 4.31 12.86
N SER A 223 -4.99 4.92 11.72
CA SER A 223 -4.83 6.35 11.47
C SER A 223 -6.20 6.96 11.14
N TRP A 224 -6.46 8.12 11.71
CA TRP A 224 -7.71 8.86 11.50
C TRP A 224 -7.44 10.08 10.62
N ILE A 225 -7.88 10.02 9.37
CA ILE A 225 -7.71 11.11 8.38
C ILE A 225 -8.36 12.41 8.88
N SER A 226 -9.47 12.31 9.62
CA SER A 226 -10.14 13.47 10.25
C SER A 226 -9.26 14.21 11.26
N GLY A 227 -8.20 13.61 11.76
CA GLY A 227 -7.37 14.10 12.84
C GLY A 227 -7.91 13.77 14.25
N ASP A 228 -9.19 13.46 14.37
CA ASP A 228 -9.85 13.17 15.64
C ASP A 228 -10.15 11.68 15.78
N VAL A 229 -9.83 11.14 16.95
CA VAL A 229 -10.18 9.77 17.33
C VAL A 229 -11.66 9.72 17.72
N PRO A 230 -12.48 8.88 17.09
CA PRO A 230 -13.89 8.76 17.41
C PRO A 230 -14.11 8.33 18.86
N GLN A 231 -15.03 9.02 19.55
CA GLN A 231 -15.39 8.74 20.95
C GLN A 231 -16.56 7.75 21.06
N GLN A 232 -17.22 7.45 19.97
CA GLN A 232 -18.38 6.55 19.91
C GLN A 232 -18.17 5.55 18.76
N PRO A 233 -18.78 4.35 18.83
CA PRO A 233 -18.75 3.40 17.75
C PRO A 233 -19.25 4.00 16.42
N LEU A 234 -18.53 3.75 15.35
CA LEU A 234 -18.85 4.22 14.01
C LEU A 234 -19.43 3.11 13.16
N ARG A 235 -20.56 3.38 12.48
CA ARG A 235 -21.03 2.54 11.39
C ARG A 235 -20.36 2.95 10.08
N VAL A 236 -19.63 2.01 9.49
CA VAL A 236 -18.83 2.25 8.27
C VAL A 236 -18.94 1.05 7.33
N THR A 237 -18.34 1.18 6.15
CA THR A 237 -17.98 0.04 5.32
C THR A 237 -16.48 -0.17 5.36
N ALA A 238 -16.04 -1.41 5.50
CA ALA A 238 -14.63 -1.75 5.53
C ALA A 238 -14.33 -2.95 4.63
N ARG A 239 -13.05 -3.07 4.25
CA ARG A 239 -12.50 -4.26 3.58
C ARG A 239 -11.13 -4.56 4.15
N ILE A 240 -10.84 -5.83 4.34
CA ILE A 240 -9.54 -6.28 4.85
C ILE A 240 -8.52 -6.58 3.74
N ARG A 241 -8.97 -6.65 2.48
CA ARG A 241 -8.12 -6.86 1.30
C ARG A 241 -8.54 -5.94 0.17
N TYR A 242 -7.58 -5.46 -0.61
CA TYR A 242 -7.83 -4.48 -1.68
C TYR A 242 -8.91 -4.91 -2.66
N ARG A 243 -8.93 -6.17 -3.10
CA ARG A 243 -9.90 -6.69 -4.09
C ARG A 243 -11.20 -7.20 -3.48
N GLN A 244 -11.34 -7.16 -2.15
CA GLN A 244 -12.57 -7.61 -1.49
C GLN A 244 -13.64 -6.51 -1.57
N PRO A 245 -14.92 -6.86 -1.79
CA PRO A 245 -16.02 -5.91 -1.62
C PRO A 245 -16.06 -5.37 -0.19
N GLU A 246 -16.41 -4.09 -0.07
CA GLU A 246 -16.63 -3.48 1.25
C GLU A 246 -17.83 -4.11 1.93
N GLN A 247 -17.68 -4.38 3.22
CA GLN A 247 -18.73 -4.93 4.08
C GLN A 247 -19.14 -3.90 5.14
N PRO A 248 -20.43 -3.76 5.44
CA PRO A 248 -20.88 -2.92 6.55
C PRO A 248 -20.37 -3.51 7.88
N CYS A 249 -19.80 -2.66 8.70
CA CYS A 249 -19.34 -3.03 10.03
C CYS A 249 -19.48 -1.89 11.02
N THR A 250 -19.28 -2.19 12.30
CA THR A 250 -19.19 -1.21 13.38
C THR A 250 -17.74 -1.22 13.88
N VAL A 251 -17.12 -0.05 13.90
CA VAL A 251 -15.75 0.13 14.42
C VAL A 251 -15.84 0.76 15.79
N THR A 252 -15.25 0.11 16.78
CA THR A 252 -15.13 0.60 18.16
C THR A 252 -13.65 0.83 18.48
N VAL A 253 -13.32 2.03 18.92
CA VAL A 253 -11.95 2.36 19.35
C VAL A 253 -11.68 1.67 20.69
N THR A 254 -10.60 0.90 20.75
CA THR A 254 -10.18 0.14 21.95
C THR A 254 -8.89 0.66 22.57
N GLY A 255 -8.15 1.51 21.86
CA GLY A 255 -6.90 2.12 22.33
C GLY A 255 -6.50 3.30 21.45
N ALA A 256 -5.28 3.81 21.65
CA ALA A 256 -4.79 5.00 20.95
C ALA A 256 -4.76 4.82 19.41
N ASP A 257 -4.45 3.60 18.97
CA ASP A 257 -4.33 3.23 17.55
C ASP A 257 -4.95 1.85 17.27
N THR A 258 -5.83 1.38 18.14
CA THR A 258 -6.46 0.06 18.04
C THR A 258 -7.98 0.15 17.96
N VAL A 259 -8.58 -0.73 17.18
CA VAL A 259 -10.01 -0.83 17.00
C VAL A 259 -10.46 -2.29 16.98
N HIS A 260 -11.72 -2.49 17.37
CA HIS A 260 -12.48 -3.72 17.21
C HIS A 260 -13.60 -3.54 16.22
#